data_fe8f2849bf03001603dfb98049fecdf2
#
_entry.id   fe8f2849bf03001603dfb98049fecdf2
#
_cell.length_a   1.000
_cell.length_b   1.000
_cell.length_c   1.000
_cell.angle_alpha   90.00
_cell.angle_beta   90.00
_cell.angle_gamma   90.00
#
_symmetry.space_group_name_H-M   'P 1'
#
loop_
_entity.id
_entity.type
_entity.pdbx_description
1 polymer ?
#
loop_
_entity_poly.entity_id
_entity_poly.type
_entity_poly.pdbx_seq_one_letter_code
_entity_poly.pdbx_strand_id
1 'polypeptide(L)'
;SKKMKKRKLFLAGVCLSMLFGVQVKAEAMENVELKASDAEVSGTGYDQNGEEVESGYNESLGVITQVGDNTEVVFDVPDGVEGTYDVYLELGKSPYAAGTTYVGITVGDAREYVPIIPIQYCNETYSDINELGLFVVDKAVEVEAGEKITVSYKPGYTMEWGGTMSCALPPMGNMYLYEAGSAVAVGYGDDASVPQENNADADEADPISGKTIVWLGSSVTFGDNGYSMAETVAENHSAVSTYKYAISGTMLTNTSDSSYVERMKEIDPNMDIDAFVVQLSTNDATNGMPLGEISDSDEYDDTTIVGAMETIISYVKSTWDCPVVFYTGTYFESDEYQAMVDKLFELKDKWDIDVVDLWNNEKLKDMCLSGEINSYMKTKYGTENEPDPIHPNATGYKELWTPVFEETLSEILK
;
A
#
# COMPACT_ATOMS: atom_id res chain seq x y z
N SER A 1 -20.29 22.35 -14.80
CA SER A 1 -19.29 23.43 -14.79
C SER A 1 -18.04 22.86 -14.11
N LYS A 2 -17.15 22.26 -14.91
CA LYS A 2 -15.85 21.76 -14.45
C LYS A 2 -15.04 22.93 -13.89
N LYS A 3 -14.84 22.95 -12.58
CA LYS A 3 -13.79 23.77 -11.99
C LYS A 3 -12.46 23.09 -12.32
N MET A 4 -11.81 23.59 -13.38
CA MET A 4 -10.40 23.30 -13.60
C MET A 4 -9.61 23.84 -12.41
N LYS A 5 -9.16 22.96 -11.52
CA LYS A 5 -8.08 23.29 -10.60
C LYS A 5 -6.83 23.53 -11.44
N LYS A 6 -6.34 24.75 -11.43
CA LYS A 6 -5.05 25.10 -12.04
C LYS A 6 -3.96 24.32 -11.30
N ARG A 7 -3.53 23.19 -11.85
CA ARG A 7 -2.21 22.69 -11.55
C ARG A 7 -1.23 23.75 -12.03
N LYS A 8 -0.43 24.30 -11.14
CA LYS A 8 0.74 25.07 -11.54
C LYS A 8 1.71 24.10 -12.20
N LEU A 9 1.64 24.04 -13.51
CA LEU A 9 2.72 23.46 -14.31
C LEU A 9 3.92 24.40 -14.08
N PHE A 10 4.88 24.00 -13.26
CA PHE A 10 6.19 24.62 -13.26
C PHE A 10 6.88 24.14 -14.53
N LEU A 11 6.70 24.91 -15.60
CA LEU A 11 7.63 24.89 -16.72
C LEU A 11 8.96 25.35 -16.14
N ALA A 12 9.92 24.44 -16.01
CA ALA A 12 11.30 24.83 -15.86
C ALA A 12 11.65 25.73 -17.04
N GLY A 13 11.67 27.01 -16.78
CA GLY A 13 12.12 28.00 -17.74
C GLY A 13 13.60 27.79 -17.98
N VAL A 14 13.93 27.07 -19.06
CA VAL A 14 15.26 27.14 -19.64
C VAL A 14 15.42 28.55 -20.17
N CYS A 15 15.90 29.46 -19.33
CA CYS A 15 16.48 30.71 -19.76
C CYS A 15 17.77 30.39 -20.52
N LEU A 16 17.67 30.39 -21.85
CA LEU A 16 18.79 30.39 -22.76
C LEU A 16 19.48 31.75 -22.62
N SER A 17 20.38 31.91 -21.64
CA SER A 17 21.39 32.97 -21.62
C SER A 17 22.74 32.33 -21.94
N MET A 18 23.05 32.26 -23.23
CA MET A 18 24.45 32.20 -23.65
C MET A 18 25.09 33.53 -23.24
N LEU A 19 26.01 33.46 -22.29
CA LEU A 19 27.28 34.19 -22.28
C LEU A 19 27.96 34.01 -20.90
N PHE A 20 29.17 33.44 -20.96
CA PHE A 20 30.13 33.17 -19.88
C PHE A 20 29.89 31.93 -19.02
N GLY A 21 30.72 30.93 -19.30
CA GLY A 21 30.78 29.64 -18.63
C GLY A 21 31.19 29.75 -17.13
N VAL A 22 30.19 29.91 -16.32
CA VAL A 22 30.18 29.41 -14.95
C VAL A 22 29.09 28.36 -14.93
N GLN A 23 29.50 27.10 -15.03
CA GLN A 23 28.64 26.02 -14.55
C GLN A 23 28.51 26.23 -13.05
N VAL A 24 27.43 26.86 -12.62
CA VAL A 24 26.93 26.70 -11.26
C VAL A 24 26.44 25.25 -11.22
N LYS A 25 27.32 24.37 -10.71
CA LYS A 25 26.87 23.05 -10.28
C LYS A 25 25.77 23.34 -9.28
N ALA A 26 24.51 22.99 -9.57
CA ALA A 26 23.49 22.95 -8.56
C ALA A 26 24.04 22.04 -7.47
N GLU A 27 24.29 22.58 -6.29
CA GLU A 27 24.66 21.77 -5.14
C GLU A 27 23.47 20.80 -4.95
N ALA A 28 23.76 19.49 -4.94
CA ALA A 28 22.75 18.50 -4.64
C ALA A 28 22.19 18.82 -3.25
N MET A 29 20.87 18.83 -3.12
CA MET A 29 20.20 19.03 -1.84
C MET A 29 20.65 17.91 -0.90
N GLU A 30 21.07 18.28 0.32
CA GLU A 30 21.42 17.27 1.33
C GLU A 30 20.14 16.60 1.83
N ASN A 31 20.20 15.26 1.97
CA ASN A 31 19.15 14.51 2.64
C ASN A 31 19.11 14.92 4.12
N VAL A 32 17.91 15.04 4.67
CA VAL A 32 17.69 15.52 6.03
C VAL A 32 17.08 14.43 6.88
N GLU A 33 17.71 14.14 8.01
CA GLU A 33 17.15 13.27 9.05
C GLU A 33 16.52 14.13 10.14
N LEU A 34 15.23 13.88 10.42
CA LEU A 34 14.50 14.46 11.53
C LEU A 34 14.30 13.37 12.58
N LYS A 35 14.90 13.56 13.76
CA LYS A 35 14.95 12.51 14.78
C LYS A 35 13.64 12.43 15.56
N ALA A 36 13.15 11.21 15.77
CA ALA A 36 12.00 10.93 16.61
C ALA A 36 12.19 11.41 18.05
N SER A 37 13.43 11.37 18.56
CA SER A 37 13.78 11.88 19.92
C SER A 37 13.58 13.39 20.09
N ASP A 38 13.60 14.14 19.00
CA ASP A 38 13.46 15.59 19.01
C ASP A 38 12.05 16.07 18.68
N ALA A 39 11.16 15.14 18.29
CA ALA A 39 9.79 15.44 17.94
C ALA A 39 8.91 15.72 19.17
N GLU A 40 7.95 16.64 18.99
CA GLU A 40 6.88 16.84 19.97
C GLU A 40 5.81 15.77 19.74
N VAL A 41 5.44 15.02 20.79
CA VAL A 41 4.44 13.95 20.73
C VAL A 41 3.28 14.29 21.65
N SER A 42 2.07 14.12 21.14
CA SER A 42 0.85 14.28 21.93
C SER A 42 -0.17 13.19 21.58
N GLY A 43 -1.15 12.98 22.45
CA GLY A 43 -2.19 11.98 22.27
C GLY A 43 -1.95 10.72 23.08
N THR A 44 -2.79 9.73 22.85
CA THR A 44 -2.80 8.47 23.58
C THR A 44 -2.93 7.29 22.61
N GLY A 45 -2.44 6.15 23.04
CA GLY A 45 -2.65 4.86 22.38
C GLY A 45 -2.99 3.81 23.42
N TYR A 46 -2.81 2.56 23.07
CA TYR A 46 -3.10 1.44 23.94
C TYR A 46 -1.87 0.59 24.18
N ASP A 47 -1.71 0.10 25.39
CA ASP A 47 -0.66 -0.86 25.72
C ASP A 47 -1.07 -2.30 25.35
N GLN A 48 -0.17 -3.25 25.62
CA GLN A 48 -0.40 -4.67 25.34
C GLN A 48 -1.58 -5.27 26.13
N ASN A 49 -2.07 -4.61 27.17
CA ASN A 49 -3.22 -5.02 27.97
C ASN A 49 -4.52 -4.34 27.52
N GLY A 50 -4.44 -3.45 26.52
CA GLY A 50 -5.56 -2.65 26.03
C GLY A 50 -5.89 -1.46 26.92
N GLU A 51 -4.98 -1.05 27.80
CA GLU A 51 -5.15 0.14 28.62
C GLU A 51 -4.64 1.39 27.86
N GLU A 52 -5.39 2.47 27.95
CA GLU A 52 -5.03 3.75 27.35
C GLU A 52 -3.81 4.35 28.05
N VAL A 53 -2.79 4.69 27.28
CA VAL A 53 -1.53 5.27 27.76
C VAL A 53 -1.09 6.43 26.87
N GLU A 54 -0.34 7.37 27.42
CA GLU A 54 0.19 8.50 26.65
C GLU A 54 1.19 8.04 25.58
N SER A 55 1.07 8.62 24.39
CA SER A 55 2.04 8.47 23.31
C SER A 55 3.33 9.21 23.66
N GLY A 56 4.48 8.65 23.33
CA GLY A 56 5.75 9.30 23.62
C GLY A 56 6.97 8.56 23.08
N TYR A 57 8.09 9.27 23.07
CA TYR A 57 9.37 8.68 22.71
C TYR A 57 9.88 7.77 23.84
N ASN A 58 10.19 6.54 23.49
CA ASN A 58 10.75 5.55 24.39
C ASN A 58 12.27 5.47 24.18
N GLU A 59 13.05 5.99 25.11
CA GLU A 59 14.51 6.03 25.02
C GLU A 59 15.16 4.65 24.93
N SER A 60 14.57 3.64 25.58
CA SER A 60 15.14 2.28 25.57
C SER A 60 14.90 1.55 24.27
N LEU A 61 13.85 1.89 23.54
CA LEU A 61 13.50 1.32 22.25
C LEU A 61 13.95 2.20 21.07
N GLY A 62 14.23 3.48 21.30
CA GLY A 62 14.63 4.41 20.28
C GLY A 62 13.51 4.84 19.31
N VAL A 63 12.25 4.67 19.71
CA VAL A 63 11.07 4.92 18.89
C VAL A 63 9.95 5.57 19.68
N ILE A 64 9.02 6.22 18.97
CA ILE A 64 7.76 6.71 19.52
C ILE A 64 6.80 5.52 19.63
N THR A 65 6.30 5.27 20.79
CA THR A 65 5.40 4.16 21.11
C THR A 65 4.04 4.64 21.60
N GLN A 66 3.13 3.69 21.81
CA GLN A 66 1.77 3.95 22.29
C GLN A 66 1.00 4.91 21.37
N VAL A 67 1.13 4.67 20.08
CA VAL A 67 0.52 5.50 19.03
C VAL A 67 -0.94 5.11 18.87
N GLY A 68 -1.82 6.11 18.84
CA GLY A 68 -3.25 5.97 18.61
C GLY A 68 -3.75 6.87 17.48
N ASP A 69 -5.04 6.82 17.22
CA ASP A 69 -5.69 7.61 16.17
C ASP A 69 -5.73 9.12 16.48
N ASN A 70 -5.53 9.49 17.74
CA ASN A 70 -5.43 10.87 18.21
C ASN A 70 -3.98 11.32 18.42
N THR A 71 -3.00 10.48 18.12
CA THR A 71 -1.59 10.83 18.27
C THR A 71 -1.16 11.77 17.15
N GLU A 72 -0.48 12.84 17.54
CA GLU A 72 0.22 13.74 16.63
C GLU A 72 1.70 13.76 16.99
N VAL A 73 2.54 13.61 15.96
CA VAL A 73 4.00 13.71 16.08
C VAL A 73 4.48 14.86 15.23
N VAL A 74 5.09 15.85 15.84
CA VAL A 74 5.49 17.09 15.17
C VAL A 74 7.01 17.15 15.06
N PHE A 75 7.50 17.18 13.84
CA PHE A 75 8.92 17.38 13.51
C PHE A 75 9.15 18.83 13.10
N ASP A 76 10.20 19.43 13.62
CA ASP A 76 10.65 20.77 13.22
C ASP A 76 11.60 20.66 12.02
N VAL A 77 11.34 21.42 10.97
CA VAL A 77 12.24 21.55 9.82
C VAL A 77 13.40 22.47 10.22
N PRO A 78 14.65 22.01 10.14
CA PRO A 78 15.81 22.82 10.52
C PRO A 78 15.99 24.09 9.68
N ASP A 79 16.64 25.08 10.25
CA ASP A 79 17.08 26.25 9.51
C ASP A 79 17.97 25.85 8.32
N GLY A 80 17.72 26.45 7.16
CA GLY A 80 18.46 26.17 5.93
C GLY A 80 17.96 24.98 5.12
N VAL A 81 16.93 24.27 5.58
CA VAL A 81 16.25 23.22 4.84
C VAL A 81 15.04 23.81 4.13
N GLU A 82 15.11 23.91 2.82
CA GLU A 82 14.02 24.39 1.97
C GLU A 82 14.07 23.71 0.61
N GLY A 83 12.92 23.46 0.00
CA GLY A 83 12.83 22.87 -1.33
C GLY A 83 11.75 21.81 -1.42
N THR A 84 11.80 21.03 -2.48
CA THR A 84 10.83 19.96 -2.76
C THR A 84 11.43 18.61 -2.38
N TYR A 85 10.79 17.93 -1.45
CA TYR A 85 11.26 16.67 -0.89
C TYR A 85 10.24 15.55 -1.03
N ASP A 86 10.74 14.32 -1.14
CA ASP A 86 9.98 13.13 -0.85
C ASP A 86 10.14 12.81 0.65
N VAL A 87 9.03 12.61 1.34
CA VAL A 87 9.00 12.42 2.79
C VAL A 87 8.88 10.95 3.11
N TYR A 88 9.84 10.43 3.86
CA TYR A 88 9.91 9.06 4.31
C TYR A 88 9.83 8.98 5.83
N LEU A 89 9.26 7.89 6.33
CA LEU A 89 9.08 7.66 7.75
C LEU A 89 9.47 6.23 8.10
N GLU A 90 10.22 6.08 9.18
CA GLU A 90 10.47 4.78 9.78
C GLU A 90 9.26 4.34 10.61
N LEU A 91 8.73 3.16 10.32
CA LEU A 91 7.63 2.55 11.05
C LEU A 91 8.01 1.14 11.46
N GLY A 92 7.69 0.79 12.70
CA GLY A 92 7.84 -0.56 13.20
C GLY A 92 6.71 -1.48 12.74
N LYS A 93 6.77 -2.72 13.21
CA LYS A 93 5.71 -3.70 13.00
C LYS A 93 4.64 -3.52 14.08
N SER A 94 3.38 -3.70 13.70
CA SER A 94 2.28 -3.69 14.66
C SER A 94 1.94 -5.12 15.09
N PRO A 95 1.92 -5.42 16.40
CA PRO A 95 1.58 -6.74 16.89
C PRO A 95 0.10 -7.09 16.73
N TYR A 96 -0.75 -6.10 16.49
CA TYR A 96 -2.21 -6.28 16.48
C TYR A 96 -2.91 -5.75 15.21
N ALA A 97 -2.16 -5.26 14.24
CA ALA A 97 -2.76 -4.73 13.02
C ALA A 97 -3.21 -5.85 12.10
N ALA A 98 -4.51 -6.03 11.99
CA ALA A 98 -5.11 -6.89 10.99
C ALA A 98 -5.67 -6.06 9.82
N GLY A 99 -4.87 -5.17 9.26
CA GLY A 99 -5.36 -4.29 8.20
C GLY A 99 -4.36 -3.20 7.86
N THR A 100 -4.85 -2.22 7.13
CA THR A 100 -4.05 -1.10 6.65
C THR A 100 -4.09 0.05 7.64
N THR A 101 -2.94 0.66 7.89
CA THR A 101 -2.84 1.89 8.68
C THR A 101 -2.70 3.07 7.76
N TYR A 102 -3.47 4.12 8.02
CA TYR A 102 -3.32 5.41 7.34
C TYR A 102 -2.34 6.27 8.12
N VAL A 103 -1.36 6.82 7.42
CA VAL A 103 -0.46 7.82 7.96
C VAL A 103 -0.61 9.08 7.11
N GLY A 104 -0.93 10.18 7.75
CA GLY A 104 -1.08 11.48 7.10
C GLY A 104 0.01 12.42 7.54
N ILE A 105 0.47 13.27 6.62
CA ILE A 105 1.31 14.41 6.97
C ILE A 105 0.59 15.72 6.71
N THR A 106 0.90 16.71 7.55
CA THR A 106 0.48 18.09 7.36
C THR A 106 1.71 18.96 7.40
N VAL A 107 1.90 19.75 6.36
CA VAL A 107 2.97 20.75 6.26
C VAL A 107 2.34 22.13 6.35
N GLY A 108 2.77 22.93 7.31
CA GLY A 108 2.06 24.15 7.64
C GLY A 108 0.63 23.86 8.13
N ASP A 109 -0.35 24.60 7.59
CA ASP A 109 -1.78 24.44 7.94
C ASP A 109 -2.53 23.47 7.01
N ALA A 110 -1.91 22.97 5.96
CA ALA A 110 -2.54 22.15 4.94
C ALA A 110 -2.23 20.68 5.16
N ARG A 111 -3.27 19.87 5.38
CA ARG A 111 -3.16 18.41 5.28
C ARG A 111 -3.15 18.05 3.80
N GLU A 112 -2.00 17.58 3.32
CA GLU A 112 -1.82 17.24 1.93
C GLU A 112 -2.51 15.92 1.59
N TYR A 113 -2.22 14.87 2.37
CA TYR A 113 -2.65 13.55 1.96
C TYR A 113 -2.48 12.52 3.10
N VAL A 114 -3.31 11.49 3.11
CA VAL A 114 -3.23 10.39 4.08
C VAL A 114 -2.97 9.08 3.33
N PRO A 115 -1.72 8.69 3.14
CA PRO A 115 -1.38 7.44 2.48
C PRO A 115 -1.72 6.23 3.34
N ILE A 116 -1.97 5.10 2.68
CA ILE A 116 -2.03 3.80 3.32
C ILE A 116 -0.67 3.14 3.20
N ILE A 117 -0.12 2.74 4.33
CA ILE A 117 1.20 2.15 4.39
C ILE A 117 1.06 0.65 4.65
N PRO A 118 1.71 -0.20 3.85
CA PRO A 118 1.76 -1.63 4.11
C PRO A 118 2.61 -1.88 5.36
N ILE A 119 1.97 -2.33 6.44
CA ILE A 119 2.64 -2.62 7.69
C ILE A 119 2.61 -4.11 7.94
N GLN A 120 3.77 -4.68 8.17
CA GLN A 120 3.89 -6.08 8.53
C GLN A 120 3.44 -6.29 9.98
N TYR A 121 2.75 -7.39 10.16
CA TYR A 121 2.34 -7.86 11.48
C TYR A 121 3.48 -8.65 12.13
N CYS A 122 3.85 -8.32 13.36
CA CYS A 122 4.78 -9.15 14.13
C CYS A 122 4.01 -10.17 14.95
N ASN A 123 4.20 -11.44 14.61
CA ASN A 123 3.29 -12.51 15.01
C ASN A 123 3.43 -13.00 16.45
N GLU A 124 4.49 -12.76 17.18
CA GLU A 124 4.69 -13.55 18.38
C GLU A 124 5.25 -12.83 19.60
N THR A 125 5.91 -11.73 19.46
CA THR A 125 6.48 -11.03 20.61
C THR A 125 6.63 -9.55 20.36
N TYR A 126 6.37 -8.76 21.37
CA TYR A 126 6.66 -7.33 21.42
C TYR A 126 8.13 -6.97 21.12
N SER A 127 9.01 -7.98 21.04
CA SER A 127 10.44 -7.78 20.73
C SER A 127 10.71 -7.37 19.29
N ASP A 128 9.82 -7.72 18.36
CA ASP A 128 10.04 -7.45 16.93
C ASP A 128 9.43 -6.12 16.45
N ILE A 129 8.71 -5.42 17.34
CA ILE A 129 8.14 -4.10 17.00
C ILE A 129 9.21 -3.04 16.71
N ASN A 130 10.44 -3.29 17.15
CA ASN A 130 11.60 -2.39 16.95
C ASN A 130 12.28 -2.58 15.60
N GLU A 131 11.89 -3.56 14.83
CA GLU A 131 12.35 -3.67 13.45
C GLU A 131 11.64 -2.60 12.64
N LEU A 132 12.39 -1.55 12.31
CA LEU A 132 11.89 -0.42 11.56
C LEU A 132 12.03 -0.67 10.06
N GLY A 133 10.96 -0.40 9.33
CA GLY A 133 10.99 -0.29 7.89
C GLY A 133 10.90 1.16 7.46
N LEU A 134 11.41 1.47 6.29
CA LEU A 134 11.31 2.81 5.69
C LEU A 134 10.15 2.83 4.70
N PHE A 135 9.28 3.84 4.84
CA PHE A 135 8.09 3.98 3.99
C PHE A 135 7.97 5.41 3.47
N VAL A 136 7.60 5.54 2.20
CA VAL A 136 7.24 6.85 1.65
C VAL A 136 5.87 7.26 2.18
N VAL A 137 5.77 8.45 2.75
CA VAL A 137 4.50 8.99 3.28
C VAL A 137 3.92 10.09 2.41
N ASP A 138 4.77 10.80 1.68
CA ASP A 138 4.33 11.75 0.65
C ASP A 138 5.48 12.05 -0.31
N LYS A 139 5.15 12.53 -1.50
CA LYS A 139 6.12 12.87 -2.55
C LYS A 139 5.96 14.31 -3.01
N ALA A 140 7.07 14.90 -3.42
CA ALA A 140 7.14 16.24 -3.98
C ALA A 140 6.50 17.31 -3.06
N VAL A 141 6.80 17.23 -1.77
CA VAL A 141 6.31 18.15 -0.74
C VAL A 141 7.20 19.39 -0.71
N GLU A 142 6.59 20.56 -0.83
CA GLU A 142 7.28 21.83 -0.63
C GLU A 142 7.50 22.05 0.87
N VAL A 143 8.76 22.22 1.26
CA VAL A 143 9.17 22.40 2.66
C VAL A 143 9.95 23.70 2.78
N GLU A 144 9.65 24.49 3.82
CA GLU A 144 10.32 25.73 4.15
C GLU A 144 11.04 25.61 5.52
N ALA A 145 12.14 26.32 5.66
CA ALA A 145 12.89 26.35 6.92
C ALA A 145 12.01 26.86 8.08
N GLY A 146 12.08 26.14 9.22
CA GLY A 146 11.29 26.48 10.41
C GLY A 146 9.84 26.05 10.36
N GLU A 147 9.39 25.41 9.30
CA GLU A 147 8.05 24.77 9.26
C GLU A 147 8.00 23.55 10.19
N LYS A 148 6.77 23.16 10.47
CA LYS A 148 6.47 21.93 11.21
C LYS A 148 5.83 20.92 10.28
N ILE A 149 6.31 19.67 10.35
CA ILE A 149 5.70 18.53 9.69
C ILE A 149 5.00 17.71 10.75
N THR A 150 3.67 17.69 10.72
CA THR A 150 2.86 16.92 11.67
C THR A 150 2.46 15.60 11.05
N VAL A 151 2.79 14.50 11.74
CA VAL A 151 2.36 13.15 11.39
C VAL A 151 1.16 12.78 12.25
N SER A 152 0.13 12.28 11.61
CA SER A 152 -1.06 11.77 12.26
C SER A 152 -1.42 10.39 11.73
N TYR A 153 -2.13 9.62 12.55
CA TYR A 153 -2.58 8.28 12.21
C TYR A 153 -4.09 8.23 12.12
N LYS A 154 -4.56 7.36 11.24
CA LYS A 154 -5.95 6.93 11.21
C LYS A 154 -5.96 5.42 11.02
N PRO A 155 -6.60 4.65 11.91
CA PRO A 155 -6.77 3.22 11.68
C PRO A 155 -7.60 3.01 10.43
N GLY A 156 -7.14 2.15 9.53
CA GLY A 156 -7.88 1.77 8.35
C GLY A 156 -9.05 0.86 8.69
N TYR A 157 -8.86 0.00 9.71
CA TYR A 157 -9.89 -0.92 10.16
C TYR A 157 -9.56 -1.52 11.53
N THR A 158 -10.59 -1.66 12.34
CA THR A 158 -10.57 -2.45 13.57
C THR A 158 -11.32 -3.77 13.35
N MET A 159 -10.61 -4.91 13.40
CA MET A 159 -11.30 -6.19 13.41
C MET A 159 -11.96 -6.41 14.78
N GLU A 160 -13.28 -6.58 14.78
CA GLU A 160 -14.00 -7.08 15.94
C GLU A 160 -13.82 -8.60 16.04
N TRP A 161 -12.89 -9.02 16.89
CA TRP A 161 -12.87 -10.39 17.40
C TRP A 161 -13.45 -10.36 18.82
N GLY A 162 -14.78 -10.43 18.93
CA GLY A 162 -15.46 -10.57 20.23
C GLY A 162 -15.31 -9.40 21.19
N GLY A 163 -14.94 -8.21 20.72
CA GLY A 163 -14.77 -6.97 21.46
C GLY A 163 -13.99 -5.95 20.64
N THR A 164 -14.16 -4.69 20.93
CA THR A 164 -13.44 -3.59 20.28
C THR A 164 -11.94 -3.73 20.56
N MET A 165 -11.20 -4.33 19.65
CA MET A 165 -9.75 -4.23 19.70
C MET A 165 -9.37 -2.94 18.99
N SER A 166 -8.96 -1.94 19.75
CA SER A 166 -8.26 -0.80 19.22
C SER A 166 -6.98 -1.29 18.54
N CYS A 167 -6.83 -0.99 17.25
CA CYS A 167 -5.60 -1.30 16.54
C CYS A 167 -4.43 -0.61 17.24
N ALA A 168 -3.47 -1.39 17.72
CA ALA A 168 -2.18 -0.83 18.05
C ALA A 168 -1.54 -0.36 16.75
N LEU A 169 -1.37 0.94 16.62
CA LEU A 169 -0.70 1.52 15.48
C LEU A 169 0.81 1.31 15.61
N PRO A 170 1.57 1.25 14.51
CA PRO A 170 2.98 0.92 14.56
C PRO A 170 3.78 2.00 15.28
N PRO A 171 4.83 1.62 16.01
CA PRO A 171 5.79 2.57 16.54
C PRO A 171 6.48 3.32 15.40
N MET A 172 6.88 4.56 15.68
CA MET A 172 7.47 5.47 14.69
C MET A 172 8.92 5.78 15.06
N GLY A 173 9.80 5.67 14.08
CA GLY A 173 11.19 6.13 14.16
C GLY A 173 11.38 7.51 13.57
N ASN A 174 12.51 7.72 12.91
CA ASN A 174 12.89 8.99 12.31
C ASN A 174 12.11 9.27 11.02
N MET A 175 12.03 10.57 10.70
CA MET A 175 11.57 11.03 9.39
C MET A 175 12.78 11.43 8.55
N TYR A 176 12.70 11.15 7.25
CA TYR A 176 13.74 11.54 6.29
C TYR A 176 13.11 12.36 5.16
N LEU A 177 13.79 13.44 4.83
CA LEU A 177 13.49 14.25 3.66
C LEU A 177 14.58 13.96 2.62
N TYR A 178 14.18 13.38 1.51
CA TYR A 178 15.07 13.13 0.37
C TYR A 178 14.70 14.08 -0.77
N GLU A 179 15.67 14.52 -1.54
CA GLU A 179 15.40 15.32 -2.75
C GLU A 179 14.32 14.62 -3.59
N ALA A 180 13.33 15.38 -4.04
CA ALA A 180 12.19 14.83 -4.77
C ALA A 180 12.65 14.07 -6.03
N GLY A 181 12.15 12.85 -6.17
CA GLY A 181 12.53 11.93 -7.25
C GLY A 181 13.76 11.07 -6.95
N SER A 182 14.31 11.13 -5.73
CA SER A 182 15.37 10.21 -5.31
C SER A 182 14.85 8.78 -5.25
N ALA A 183 15.65 7.83 -5.74
CA ALA A 183 15.35 6.41 -5.60
C ALA A 183 15.83 5.95 -4.21
N VAL A 184 14.87 5.60 -3.33
CA VAL A 184 15.15 5.14 -1.97
C VAL A 184 14.45 3.79 -1.78
N ALA A 185 15.20 2.81 -1.27
CA ALA A 185 14.63 1.51 -0.96
C ALA A 185 13.60 1.63 0.17
N VAL A 186 12.46 0.97 0.01
CA VAL A 186 11.37 0.94 1.00
C VAL A 186 11.17 -0.46 1.54
N GLY A 187 10.50 -0.56 2.69
CA GLY A 187 10.25 -1.82 3.37
C GLY A 187 11.13 -2.05 4.59
N TYR A 188 11.15 -3.27 5.09
CA TYR A 188 11.99 -3.68 6.23
C TYR A 188 13.31 -4.28 5.73
N GLY A 189 14.39 -3.94 6.40
CA GLY A 189 15.72 -4.49 6.10
C GLY A 189 16.83 -3.47 6.33
N ASP A 190 18.06 -3.96 6.40
CA ASP A 190 19.24 -3.16 6.75
C ASP A 190 19.55 -2.07 5.70
N ASP A 191 19.13 -2.27 4.46
CA ASP A 191 19.41 -1.36 3.34
C ASP A 191 18.26 -0.36 3.07
N ALA A 192 17.16 -0.43 3.81
CA ALA A 192 15.96 0.38 3.54
C ALA A 192 16.17 1.89 3.73
N SER A 193 17.12 2.29 4.58
CA SER A 193 17.43 3.70 4.85
C SER A 193 18.54 4.28 3.99
N VAL A 194 19.13 3.48 3.10
CA VAL A 194 20.26 3.95 2.24
C VAL A 194 19.69 4.54 0.95
N PRO A 195 19.86 5.84 0.68
CA PRO A 195 19.51 6.41 -0.61
C PRO A 195 20.30 5.70 -1.71
N GLN A 196 19.60 5.18 -2.70
CA GLN A 196 20.25 4.66 -3.90
C GLN A 196 20.73 5.84 -4.74
N GLU A 197 21.99 5.80 -5.19
CA GLU A 197 22.46 6.77 -6.17
C GLU A 197 21.52 6.73 -7.38
N ASN A 198 21.03 7.90 -7.79
CA ASN A 198 20.24 8.05 -9.00
C ASN A 198 21.05 7.57 -10.21
N ASN A 199 20.94 6.30 -10.53
CA ASN A 199 21.27 5.80 -11.85
C ASN A 199 20.05 6.07 -12.74
N ALA A 200 19.98 7.29 -13.27
CA ALA A 200 18.94 7.68 -14.22
C ALA A 200 18.82 6.69 -15.39
N ASP A 201 19.93 6.03 -15.74
CA ASP A 201 19.95 4.99 -16.78
C ASP A 201 19.35 3.63 -16.31
N ALA A 202 19.23 3.38 -14.99
CA ALA A 202 18.64 2.14 -14.46
C ALA A 202 17.12 2.27 -14.31
N ASP A 203 16.60 3.45 -13.99
CA ASP A 203 15.18 3.69 -13.82
C ASP A 203 14.41 3.71 -15.15
N GLU A 204 15.01 4.12 -16.25
CA GLU A 204 14.40 4.00 -17.60
C GLU A 204 14.25 2.53 -18.04
N ALA A 205 15.01 1.61 -17.47
CA ALA A 205 14.94 0.18 -17.80
C ALA A 205 13.92 -0.61 -16.98
N ASP A 206 13.51 -0.10 -15.80
CA ASP A 206 12.54 -0.73 -14.92
C ASP A 206 11.22 0.04 -14.90
N PRO A 207 10.19 -0.46 -15.60
CA PRO A 207 8.91 0.26 -15.72
C PRO A 207 8.12 0.32 -14.40
N ILE A 208 8.46 -0.47 -13.40
CA ILE A 208 7.78 -0.49 -12.09
C ILE A 208 8.41 0.53 -11.12
N SER A 209 9.70 0.82 -11.26
CA SER A 209 10.39 1.78 -10.40
C SER A 209 9.72 3.15 -10.38
N GLY A 210 9.59 3.73 -9.19
CA GLY A 210 8.99 5.05 -8.96
C GLY A 210 7.46 5.10 -9.11
N LYS A 211 6.80 3.97 -9.35
CA LYS A 211 5.35 3.91 -9.56
C LYS A 211 4.57 3.87 -8.25
N THR A 212 3.36 4.40 -8.32
CA THR A 212 2.37 4.34 -7.23
C THR A 212 1.34 3.27 -7.54
N ILE A 213 1.26 2.24 -6.71
CA ILE A 213 0.37 1.11 -6.88
C ILE A 213 -0.58 1.02 -5.69
N VAL A 214 -1.87 1.00 -5.99
CA VAL A 214 -2.94 0.79 -5.00
C VAL A 214 -3.41 -0.66 -5.08
N TRP A 215 -3.62 -1.28 -3.93
CA TRP A 215 -4.05 -2.66 -3.78
C TRP A 215 -5.35 -2.72 -2.98
N LEU A 216 -6.41 -3.22 -3.58
CA LEU A 216 -7.72 -3.39 -2.96
C LEU A 216 -8.05 -4.87 -2.84
N GLY A 217 -8.31 -5.35 -1.62
CA GLY A 217 -8.57 -6.76 -1.44
C GLY A 217 -8.96 -7.18 -0.02
N SER A 218 -8.85 -8.46 0.24
CA SER A 218 -9.13 -9.08 1.53
C SER A 218 -7.88 -9.76 2.10
N SER A 219 -8.03 -10.90 2.79
CA SER A 219 -6.94 -11.60 3.47
C SER A 219 -5.77 -11.98 2.56
N VAL A 220 -6.06 -12.31 1.31
CA VAL A 220 -5.01 -12.69 0.35
C VAL A 220 -4.16 -11.48 -0.06
N THR A 221 -4.78 -10.33 -0.22
CA THR A 221 -4.05 -9.06 -0.46
C THR A 221 -3.34 -8.58 0.81
N PHE A 222 -3.96 -8.73 1.97
CA PHE A 222 -3.32 -8.43 3.26
C PHE A 222 -2.03 -9.25 3.44
N GLY A 223 -2.11 -10.54 3.19
CA GLY A 223 -0.94 -11.42 3.16
C GLY A 223 -0.68 -12.19 4.44
N ASP A 224 0.46 -12.88 4.45
CA ASP A 224 0.95 -13.63 5.60
C ASP A 224 1.55 -12.66 6.61
N ASN A 225 0.86 -12.46 7.72
CA ASN A 225 1.19 -11.46 8.73
C ASN A 225 1.45 -10.05 8.13
N GLY A 226 0.64 -9.65 7.17
CA GLY A 226 0.76 -8.37 6.48
C GLY A 226 1.79 -8.34 5.35
N TYR A 227 2.40 -9.46 5.00
CA TYR A 227 3.34 -9.57 3.89
C TYR A 227 2.71 -10.31 2.71
N SER A 228 2.64 -9.65 1.58
CA SER A 228 2.11 -10.19 0.33
C SER A 228 2.96 -9.76 -0.88
N MET A 229 2.49 -10.03 -2.08
CA MET A 229 3.11 -9.52 -3.31
C MET A 229 3.19 -7.99 -3.34
N ALA A 230 2.31 -7.28 -2.63
CA ALA A 230 2.36 -5.82 -2.56
C ALA A 230 3.68 -5.32 -1.96
N GLU A 231 4.10 -5.93 -0.84
CA GLU A 231 5.38 -5.62 -0.20
C GLU A 231 6.55 -6.10 -1.05
N THR A 232 6.47 -7.31 -1.61
CA THR A 232 7.58 -7.86 -2.41
C THR A 232 7.83 -7.04 -3.67
N VAL A 233 6.80 -6.58 -4.36
CA VAL A 233 6.97 -5.68 -5.51
C VAL A 233 7.67 -4.39 -5.09
N ALA A 234 7.29 -3.80 -3.94
CA ALA A 234 7.95 -2.61 -3.44
C ALA A 234 9.41 -2.84 -3.00
N GLU A 235 9.73 -4.05 -2.51
CA GLU A 235 11.10 -4.45 -2.18
C GLU A 235 11.97 -4.68 -3.41
N ASN A 236 11.39 -5.23 -4.48
CA ASN A 236 12.13 -5.60 -5.69
C ASN A 236 12.39 -4.42 -6.64
N HIS A 237 11.65 -3.33 -6.52
CA HIS A 237 11.70 -2.18 -7.43
C HIS A 237 11.89 -0.88 -6.65
N SER A 238 12.83 -0.06 -7.08
CA SER A 238 13.18 1.17 -6.35
C SER A 238 12.04 2.21 -6.37
N ALA A 239 11.90 2.93 -5.25
CA ALA A 239 10.98 4.06 -5.09
C ALA A 239 9.50 3.76 -5.41
N VAL A 240 9.06 2.51 -5.30
CA VAL A 240 7.65 2.15 -5.45
C VAL A 240 6.87 2.60 -4.22
N SER A 241 5.78 3.33 -4.47
CA SER A 241 4.81 3.67 -3.42
C SER A 241 3.67 2.65 -3.46
N THR A 242 3.54 1.88 -2.39
CA THR A 242 2.52 0.85 -2.25
C THR A 242 1.48 1.27 -1.22
N TYR A 243 0.22 1.27 -1.61
CA TYR A 243 -0.91 1.61 -0.74
C TYR A 243 -1.89 0.45 -0.72
N LYS A 244 -1.99 -0.23 0.41
CA LYS A 244 -2.73 -1.48 0.54
C LYS A 244 -4.01 -1.29 1.34
N TYR A 245 -5.16 -1.37 0.66
CA TYR A 245 -6.51 -1.31 1.21
C TYR A 245 -7.08 -2.73 1.31
N ALA A 246 -6.58 -3.50 2.26
CA ALA A 246 -6.89 -4.91 2.39
C ALA A 246 -7.38 -5.25 3.80
N ILE A 247 -8.53 -5.90 3.87
CA ILE A 247 -9.16 -6.31 5.12
C ILE A 247 -9.58 -7.78 4.99
N SER A 248 -9.07 -8.61 5.90
CA SER A 248 -9.41 -10.03 5.93
C SER A 248 -10.91 -10.26 6.12
N GLY A 249 -11.47 -11.24 5.42
CA GLY A 249 -12.88 -11.62 5.51
C GLY A 249 -13.85 -10.75 4.72
N THR A 250 -13.39 -9.69 4.06
CA THR A 250 -14.27 -8.81 3.28
C THR A 250 -14.50 -9.30 1.86
N MET A 251 -15.53 -8.80 1.20
CA MET A 251 -16.01 -9.25 -0.09
C MET A 251 -16.08 -8.11 -1.12
N LEU A 252 -16.09 -8.49 -2.40
CA LEU A 252 -16.37 -7.58 -3.52
C LEU A 252 -17.78 -6.99 -3.40
N THR A 253 -18.77 -7.88 -3.19
CA THR A 253 -20.19 -7.53 -3.14
C THR A 253 -20.50 -6.53 -2.02
N ASN A 254 -21.28 -5.51 -2.37
CA ASN A 254 -21.63 -4.42 -1.45
C ASN A 254 -22.73 -4.83 -0.48
N THR A 255 -22.40 -5.72 0.44
CA THR A 255 -23.31 -6.26 1.46
C THR A 255 -22.94 -5.81 2.88
N SER A 256 -21.91 -5.02 3.02
CA SER A 256 -21.45 -4.44 4.29
C SER A 256 -20.67 -3.16 4.05
N ASP A 257 -20.52 -2.34 5.10
CA ASP A 257 -19.75 -1.09 5.07
C ASP A 257 -18.24 -1.32 4.85
N SER A 258 -17.76 -2.56 5.00
CA SER A 258 -16.37 -2.96 4.77
C SER A 258 -16.15 -3.65 3.42
N SER A 259 -17.14 -3.65 2.52
CA SER A 259 -16.99 -4.20 1.18
C SER A 259 -15.90 -3.47 0.39
N TYR A 260 -15.36 -4.10 -0.66
CA TYR A 260 -14.43 -3.44 -1.58
C TYR A 260 -15.04 -2.17 -2.19
N VAL A 261 -16.33 -2.23 -2.57
CA VAL A 261 -17.06 -1.10 -3.16
C VAL A 261 -17.08 0.10 -2.21
N GLU A 262 -17.36 -0.11 -0.93
CA GLU A 262 -17.35 0.98 0.04
C GLU A 262 -15.93 1.45 0.37
N ARG A 263 -14.98 0.52 0.55
CA ARG A 263 -13.60 0.85 0.93
C ARG A 263 -12.86 1.65 -0.14
N MET A 264 -13.07 1.40 -1.43
CA MET A 264 -12.42 2.18 -2.47
C MET A 264 -12.79 3.68 -2.41
N LYS A 265 -13.94 4.02 -1.86
CA LYS A 265 -14.39 5.42 -1.71
C LYS A 265 -13.63 6.18 -0.63
N GLU A 266 -12.93 5.47 0.25
CA GLU A 266 -12.06 6.06 1.28
C GLU A 266 -10.71 6.52 0.72
N ILE A 267 -10.34 6.07 -0.49
CA ILE A 267 -9.09 6.44 -1.13
C ILE A 267 -9.17 7.88 -1.63
N ASP A 268 -8.11 8.67 -1.37
CA ASP A 268 -8.07 10.06 -1.82
C ASP A 268 -8.28 10.16 -3.34
N PRO A 269 -9.33 10.84 -3.79
CA PRO A 269 -9.61 10.99 -5.21
C PRO A 269 -8.59 11.85 -5.96
N ASN A 270 -7.70 12.53 -5.24
CA ASN A 270 -6.64 13.34 -5.83
C ASN A 270 -5.29 12.60 -5.88
N MET A 271 -5.21 11.38 -5.37
CA MET A 271 -4.01 10.56 -5.44
C MET A 271 -3.61 10.33 -6.90
N ASP A 272 -2.32 10.40 -7.19
CA ASP A 272 -1.77 10.06 -8.51
C ASP A 272 -1.41 8.57 -8.50
N ILE A 273 -2.20 7.76 -9.19
CA ILE A 273 -2.10 6.31 -9.18
C ILE A 273 -1.66 5.82 -10.55
N ASP A 274 -0.60 5.01 -10.61
CA ASP A 274 -0.11 4.40 -11.85
C ASP A 274 -0.78 3.07 -12.17
N ALA A 275 -1.16 2.29 -11.15
CA ALA A 275 -1.93 1.06 -11.30
C ALA A 275 -2.82 0.81 -10.09
N PHE A 276 -4.04 0.36 -10.34
CA PHE A 276 -5.01 -0.02 -9.32
C PHE A 276 -5.29 -1.51 -9.40
N VAL A 277 -4.80 -2.26 -8.41
CA VAL A 277 -4.87 -3.73 -8.38
C VAL A 277 -5.99 -4.18 -7.47
N VAL A 278 -6.85 -5.07 -7.95
CA VAL A 278 -8.03 -5.56 -7.23
C VAL A 278 -8.00 -7.08 -7.14
N GLN A 279 -8.17 -7.59 -5.94
CA GLN A 279 -8.32 -9.03 -5.70
C GLN A 279 -9.68 -9.52 -6.20
N LEU A 280 -9.69 -10.60 -7.00
CA LEU A 280 -10.91 -11.39 -7.21
C LEU A 280 -11.16 -12.19 -5.93
N SER A 281 -12.15 -11.78 -5.16
CA SER A 281 -12.35 -12.26 -3.79
C SER A 281 -12.77 -13.73 -3.74
N THR A 282 -12.03 -14.53 -2.99
CA THR A 282 -12.43 -15.91 -2.66
C THR A 282 -13.61 -15.96 -1.67
N ASN A 283 -13.78 -14.92 -0.86
CA ASN A 283 -14.84 -14.85 0.14
C ASN A 283 -16.25 -14.79 -0.51
N ASP A 284 -16.38 -14.13 -1.64
CA ASP A 284 -17.65 -14.10 -2.39
C ASP A 284 -18.05 -15.49 -2.85
N ALA A 285 -17.12 -16.28 -3.37
CA ALA A 285 -17.37 -17.68 -3.74
C ALA A 285 -17.71 -18.54 -2.52
N THR A 286 -16.92 -18.44 -1.46
CA THR A 286 -17.10 -19.24 -0.23
C THR A 286 -18.43 -18.95 0.47
N ASN A 287 -18.89 -17.69 0.41
CA ASN A 287 -20.16 -17.28 1.00
C ASN A 287 -21.36 -17.42 0.03
N GLY A 288 -21.15 -17.98 -1.16
CA GLY A 288 -22.21 -18.23 -2.13
C GLY A 288 -22.91 -16.96 -2.61
N MET A 289 -22.17 -15.87 -2.77
CA MET A 289 -22.74 -14.62 -3.25
C MET A 289 -23.21 -14.75 -4.69
N PRO A 290 -24.31 -14.06 -5.08
CA PRO A 290 -24.83 -14.16 -6.44
C PRO A 290 -23.79 -13.65 -7.46
N LEU A 291 -23.56 -14.45 -8.51
CA LEU A 291 -22.60 -14.11 -9.56
C LEU A 291 -23.00 -12.83 -10.29
N GLY A 292 -24.28 -12.68 -10.65
CA GLY A 292 -24.77 -11.59 -11.45
C GLY A 292 -24.42 -11.72 -12.94
N GLU A 293 -24.79 -10.73 -13.71
CA GLU A 293 -24.60 -10.66 -15.16
C GLU A 293 -23.87 -9.35 -15.52
N ILE A 294 -23.16 -9.39 -16.64
CA ILE A 294 -22.52 -8.20 -17.20
C ILE A 294 -23.61 -7.25 -17.69
N SER A 295 -23.54 -6.01 -17.20
CA SER A 295 -24.51 -4.98 -17.58
C SER A 295 -24.34 -4.55 -19.04
N ASP A 296 -25.45 -4.28 -19.71
CA ASP A 296 -25.49 -3.64 -21.02
C ASP A 296 -25.75 -2.11 -20.94
N SER A 297 -25.77 -1.58 -19.72
CA SER A 297 -25.96 -0.16 -19.39
C SER A 297 -24.87 0.34 -18.46
N ASP A 298 -25.01 1.60 -18.01
CA ASP A 298 -24.11 2.21 -17.01
C ASP A 298 -24.60 2.02 -15.55
N GLU A 299 -25.56 1.15 -15.35
CA GLU A 299 -26.10 0.79 -14.04
C GLU A 299 -25.63 -0.63 -13.68
N TYR A 300 -25.07 -0.77 -12.46
CA TYR A 300 -24.49 -2.02 -11.99
C TYR A 300 -25.11 -2.40 -10.64
N ASP A 301 -25.55 -3.66 -10.52
CA ASP A 301 -26.01 -4.23 -9.25
C ASP A 301 -24.79 -4.69 -8.44
N ASP A 302 -24.26 -3.81 -7.61
CA ASP A 302 -23.08 -4.08 -6.79
C ASP A 302 -23.30 -5.06 -5.63
N THR A 303 -24.55 -5.55 -5.43
CA THR A 303 -24.85 -6.67 -4.54
C THR A 303 -24.55 -8.02 -5.18
N THR A 304 -24.23 -8.04 -6.47
CA THR A 304 -23.72 -9.20 -7.20
C THR A 304 -22.21 -9.09 -7.44
N ILE A 305 -21.53 -10.21 -7.64
CA ILE A 305 -20.09 -10.26 -7.87
C ILE A 305 -19.73 -9.45 -9.13
N VAL A 306 -20.38 -9.73 -10.25
CA VAL A 306 -20.12 -9.05 -11.53
C VAL A 306 -20.45 -7.57 -11.45
N GLY A 307 -21.61 -7.24 -10.85
CA GLY A 307 -21.99 -5.83 -10.68
C GLY A 307 -21.04 -5.06 -9.77
N ALA A 308 -20.51 -5.68 -8.70
CA ALA A 308 -19.49 -5.08 -7.85
C ALA A 308 -18.17 -4.86 -8.61
N MET A 309 -17.74 -5.82 -9.42
CA MET A 309 -16.54 -5.64 -10.26
C MET A 309 -16.71 -4.48 -11.25
N GLU A 310 -17.86 -4.39 -11.94
CA GLU A 310 -18.13 -3.28 -12.88
C GLU A 310 -18.21 -1.93 -12.16
N THR A 311 -18.81 -1.89 -10.97
CA THR A 311 -18.84 -0.69 -10.12
C THR A 311 -17.44 -0.22 -9.78
N ILE A 312 -16.55 -1.12 -9.37
CA ILE A 312 -15.16 -0.80 -9.03
C ILE A 312 -14.41 -0.31 -10.26
N ILE A 313 -14.48 -1.02 -11.39
CA ILE A 313 -13.79 -0.65 -12.63
C ILE A 313 -14.22 0.75 -13.09
N SER A 314 -15.52 0.99 -13.15
CA SER A 314 -16.09 2.27 -13.55
C SER A 314 -15.65 3.41 -12.63
N TYR A 315 -15.70 3.18 -11.33
CA TYR A 315 -15.30 4.18 -10.33
C TYR A 315 -13.82 4.51 -10.43
N VAL A 316 -12.95 3.50 -10.52
CA VAL A 316 -11.49 3.69 -10.62
C VAL A 316 -11.12 4.46 -11.89
N LYS A 317 -11.66 4.04 -13.03
CA LYS A 317 -11.40 4.71 -14.32
C LYS A 317 -11.89 6.16 -14.34
N SER A 318 -13.04 6.44 -13.74
CA SER A 318 -13.58 7.81 -13.70
C SER A 318 -12.91 8.72 -12.67
N THR A 319 -12.37 8.15 -11.60
CA THR A 319 -11.77 8.92 -10.51
C THR A 319 -10.29 9.19 -10.73
N TRP A 320 -9.51 8.17 -11.09
CA TRP A 320 -8.05 8.28 -11.20
C TRP A 320 -7.52 8.15 -12.63
N ASP A 321 -8.33 7.64 -13.55
CA ASP A 321 -7.95 7.42 -14.97
C ASP A 321 -6.63 6.62 -15.10
N CYS A 322 -6.52 5.55 -14.32
CA CYS A 322 -5.37 4.66 -14.28
C CYS A 322 -5.73 3.24 -14.73
N PRO A 323 -4.74 2.42 -15.12
CA PRO A 323 -4.95 1.00 -15.38
C PRO A 323 -5.58 0.27 -14.19
N VAL A 324 -6.58 -0.55 -14.47
CA VAL A 324 -7.23 -1.45 -13.51
C VAL A 324 -6.73 -2.86 -13.78
N VAL A 325 -6.23 -3.51 -12.74
CA VAL A 325 -5.68 -4.86 -12.81
C VAL A 325 -6.37 -5.73 -11.78
N PHE A 326 -7.12 -6.73 -12.23
CA PHE A 326 -7.62 -7.76 -11.32
C PHE A 326 -6.62 -8.89 -11.21
N TYR A 327 -6.56 -9.55 -10.07
CA TYR A 327 -5.83 -10.79 -9.96
C TYR A 327 -6.67 -11.93 -9.36
N THR A 328 -6.40 -13.12 -9.83
CA THR A 328 -7.01 -14.36 -9.33
C THR A 328 -6.13 -15.01 -8.27
N GLY A 329 -6.70 -15.85 -7.42
CA GLY A 329 -5.91 -16.78 -6.61
C GLY A 329 -5.33 -17.92 -7.46
N THR A 330 -4.43 -18.70 -6.87
CA THR A 330 -4.01 -19.99 -7.42
C THR A 330 -5.17 -20.98 -7.37
N TYR A 331 -5.10 -22.01 -8.21
CA TYR A 331 -6.18 -22.97 -8.36
C TYR A 331 -6.52 -23.70 -7.04
N PHE A 332 -7.80 -23.74 -6.73
CA PHE A 332 -8.41 -24.62 -5.74
C PHE A 332 -9.77 -25.14 -6.25
N GLU A 333 -10.27 -26.21 -5.73
CA GLU A 333 -11.52 -26.81 -6.21
C GLU A 333 -12.72 -25.96 -5.78
N SER A 334 -13.26 -25.17 -6.72
CA SER A 334 -14.45 -24.34 -6.53
C SER A 334 -15.09 -23.99 -7.87
N ASP A 335 -16.29 -24.50 -8.12
CA ASP A 335 -17.07 -24.16 -9.31
C ASP A 335 -17.51 -22.69 -9.28
N GLU A 336 -17.82 -22.18 -8.09
CA GLU A 336 -18.21 -20.78 -7.89
C GLU A 336 -17.07 -19.82 -8.24
N TYR A 337 -15.86 -20.12 -7.79
CA TYR A 337 -14.69 -19.28 -8.11
C TYR A 337 -14.32 -19.38 -9.60
N GLN A 338 -14.41 -20.57 -10.20
CA GLN A 338 -14.25 -20.74 -11.65
C GLN A 338 -15.23 -19.85 -12.44
N ALA A 339 -16.48 -19.79 -12.02
CA ALA A 339 -17.48 -18.94 -12.66
C ALA A 339 -17.12 -17.45 -12.54
N MET A 340 -16.55 -17.03 -11.39
CA MET A 340 -16.04 -15.66 -11.20
C MET A 340 -14.86 -15.36 -12.14
N VAL A 341 -13.93 -16.30 -12.29
CA VAL A 341 -12.79 -16.16 -13.20
C VAL A 341 -13.28 -16.04 -14.65
N ASP A 342 -14.22 -16.86 -15.07
CA ASP A 342 -14.79 -16.79 -16.42
C ASP A 342 -15.42 -15.41 -16.69
N LYS A 343 -16.18 -14.88 -15.75
CA LYS A 343 -16.76 -13.53 -15.85
C LYS A 343 -15.72 -12.43 -15.86
N LEU A 344 -14.65 -12.60 -15.09
CA LEU A 344 -13.54 -11.63 -15.08
C LEU A 344 -12.92 -11.48 -16.47
N PHE A 345 -12.73 -12.57 -17.23
CA PHE A 345 -12.19 -12.51 -18.57
C PHE A 345 -13.17 -11.90 -19.59
N GLU A 346 -14.49 -12.10 -19.42
CA GLU A 346 -15.48 -11.36 -20.19
C GLU A 346 -15.42 -9.84 -19.90
N LEU A 347 -15.24 -9.46 -18.62
CA LEU A 347 -15.07 -8.05 -18.22
C LEU A 347 -13.78 -7.45 -18.71
N LYS A 348 -12.70 -8.24 -18.79
CA LYS A 348 -11.44 -7.82 -19.37
C LYS A 348 -11.64 -7.30 -20.80
N ASP A 349 -12.40 -8.03 -21.60
CA ASP A 349 -12.69 -7.63 -22.99
C ASP A 349 -13.61 -6.39 -23.05
N LYS A 350 -14.62 -6.33 -22.17
CA LYS A 350 -15.56 -5.20 -22.14
C LYS A 350 -14.88 -3.89 -21.74
N TRP A 351 -14.02 -3.93 -20.70
CA TRP A 351 -13.52 -2.74 -20.02
C TRP A 351 -12.08 -2.38 -20.37
N ASP A 352 -11.40 -3.20 -21.17
CA ASP A 352 -9.96 -3.06 -21.44
C ASP A 352 -9.15 -2.95 -20.14
N ILE A 353 -9.33 -3.94 -19.27
CA ILE A 353 -8.57 -4.10 -18.02
C ILE A 353 -7.55 -5.22 -18.16
N ASP A 354 -6.60 -5.27 -17.25
CA ASP A 354 -5.58 -6.30 -17.18
C ASP A 354 -5.91 -7.33 -16.10
N VAL A 355 -5.39 -8.54 -16.25
CA VAL A 355 -5.56 -9.64 -15.30
C VAL A 355 -4.23 -10.30 -15.02
N VAL A 356 -3.86 -10.38 -13.75
CA VAL A 356 -2.82 -11.29 -13.27
C VAL A 356 -3.46 -12.64 -13.02
N ASP A 357 -3.25 -13.56 -13.96
CA ASP A 357 -3.92 -14.86 -13.98
C ASP A 357 -3.09 -15.93 -13.29
N LEU A 358 -3.26 -16.08 -11.98
CA LEU A 358 -2.64 -17.17 -11.24
C LEU A 358 -3.44 -18.47 -11.35
N TRP A 359 -4.77 -18.36 -11.57
CA TRP A 359 -5.70 -19.49 -11.63
C TRP A 359 -5.41 -20.42 -12.80
N ASN A 360 -5.23 -19.87 -14.00
CA ASN A 360 -4.95 -20.63 -15.21
C ASN A 360 -3.45 -20.76 -15.51
N ASN A 361 -2.57 -20.24 -14.65
CA ASN A 361 -1.12 -20.41 -14.82
C ASN A 361 -0.79 -21.90 -14.75
N GLU A 362 -0.32 -22.47 -15.86
CA GLU A 362 -0.10 -23.92 -16.00
C GLU A 362 0.83 -24.48 -14.93
N LYS A 363 1.96 -23.80 -14.69
CA LYS A 363 2.93 -24.23 -13.68
C LYS A 363 2.33 -24.24 -12.28
N LEU A 364 1.65 -23.15 -11.89
CA LEU A 364 1.05 -23.03 -10.57
C LEU A 364 -0.11 -24.01 -10.40
N LYS A 365 -0.91 -24.22 -11.43
CA LYS A 365 -2.01 -25.19 -11.41
C LYS A 365 -1.50 -26.62 -11.24
N ASP A 366 -0.45 -26.98 -11.95
CA ASP A 366 0.19 -28.29 -11.78
C ASP A 366 0.73 -28.48 -10.36
N MET A 367 1.35 -27.46 -9.78
CA MET A 367 1.79 -27.47 -8.38
C MET A 367 0.63 -27.63 -7.40
N CYS A 368 -0.51 -26.97 -7.66
CA CYS A 368 -1.72 -27.15 -6.85
C CYS A 368 -2.26 -28.58 -6.92
N LEU A 369 -2.38 -29.13 -8.13
CA LEU A 369 -2.92 -30.47 -8.35
C LEU A 369 -2.03 -31.59 -7.82
N SER A 370 -0.71 -31.40 -7.86
CA SER A 370 0.27 -32.37 -7.34
C SER A 370 0.50 -32.26 -5.84
N GLY A 371 0.09 -31.18 -5.21
CA GLY A 371 0.38 -30.86 -3.81
C GLY A 371 1.78 -30.28 -3.59
N GLU A 372 2.55 -30.02 -4.62
CA GLU A 372 3.87 -29.36 -4.51
C GLU A 372 3.75 -27.95 -3.91
N ILE A 373 2.62 -27.25 -4.17
CA ILE A 373 2.38 -25.92 -3.65
C ILE A 373 2.23 -25.86 -2.12
N ASN A 374 1.96 -26.98 -1.46
CA ASN A 374 1.58 -27.01 -0.04
C ASN A 374 2.63 -26.37 0.88
N SER A 375 3.92 -26.51 0.56
CA SER A 375 5.01 -25.88 1.34
C SER A 375 5.05 -24.35 1.21
N TYR A 376 4.35 -23.80 0.25
CA TYR A 376 4.23 -22.36 -0.03
C TYR A 376 2.92 -21.75 0.51
N MET A 377 2.11 -22.57 1.17
CA MET A 377 0.81 -22.15 1.71
C MET A 377 0.88 -22.09 3.23
N LYS A 378 0.03 -21.25 3.81
CA LYS A 378 -0.18 -21.19 5.25
C LYS A 378 -0.80 -22.51 5.75
N THR A 379 -0.69 -22.73 7.05
CA THR A 379 -1.48 -23.78 7.70
C THR A 379 -2.93 -23.32 7.79
N LYS A 380 -3.86 -24.18 7.40
CA LYS A 380 -5.29 -23.92 7.48
C LYS A 380 -5.71 -23.70 8.93
N TYR A 381 -6.46 -22.62 9.15
CA TYR A 381 -6.96 -22.27 10.48
C TYR A 381 -7.73 -23.42 11.13
N GLY A 382 -7.43 -23.67 12.40
CA GLY A 382 -8.07 -24.74 13.18
C GLY A 382 -7.50 -26.15 12.94
N THR A 383 -6.43 -26.27 12.16
CA THR A 383 -5.70 -27.53 11.92
C THR A 383 -4.24 -27.41 12.35
N GLU A 384 -3.58 -28.55 12.57
CA GLU A 384 -2.16 -28.54 12.95
C GLU A 384 -1.22 -28.49 11.71
N ASN A 385 -1.59 -29.16 10.62
CA ASN A 385 -0.69 -29.35 9.48
C ASN A 385 -1.39 -29.33 8.11
N GLU A 386 -2.69 -29.06 8.03
CA GLU A 386 -3.35 -29.00 6.73
C GLU A 386 -2.97 -27.70 6.01
N PRO A 387 -2.51 -27.78 4.74
CA PRO A 387 -2.23 -26.58 3.98
C PRO A 387 -3.54 -25.84 3.66
N ASP A 388 -3.51 -24.53 3.78
CA ASP A 388 -4.59 -23.67 3.33
C ASP A 388 -4.57 -23.60 1.79
N PRO A 389 -5.66 -23.94 1.08
CA PRO A 389 -5.65 -23.95 -0.38
C PRO A 389 -5.67 -22.55 -1.01
N ILE A 390 -5.92 -21.50 -0.21
CA ILE A 390 -6.18 -20.15 -0.68
C ILE A 390 -5.04 -19.19 -0.30
N HIS A 391 -4.49 -19.34 0.91
CA HIS A 391 -3.59 -18.35 1.50
C HIS A 391 -2.12 -18.78 1.43
N PRO A 392 -1.31 -18.13 0.58
CA PRO A 392 0.14 -18.35 0.58
C PRO A 392 0.79 -17.91 1.88
N ASN A 393 1.89 -18.56 2.25
CA ASN A 393 2.83 -18.01 3.21
C ASN A 393 3.75 -16.96 2.55
N ALA A 394 4.59 -16.28 3.32
CA ALA A 394 5.48 -15.25 2.81
C ALA A 394 6.36 -15.73 1.64
N THR A 395 6.88 -16.96 1.74
CA THR A 395 7.69 -17.58 0.66
C THR A 395 6.86 -17.81 -0.60
N GLY A 396 5.60 -18.24 -0.46
CA GLY A 396 4.67 -18.42 -1.58
C GLY A 396 4.40 -17.11 -2.33
N TYR A 397 4.16 -16.04 -1.62
CA TYR A 397 4.03 -14.72 -2.24
C TYR A 397 5.31 -14.30 -2.97
N LYS A 398 6.46 -14.42 -2.31
CA LYS A 398 7.73 -13.96 -2.84
C LYS A 398 8.19 -14.74 -4.06
N GLU A 399 8.13 -16.07 -3.99
CA GLU A 399 8.74 -16.94 -5.00
C GLU A 399 7.78 -17.36 -6.12
N LEU A 400 6.48 -17.48 -5.81
CA LEU A 400 5.51 -18.00 -6.78
C LEU A 400 4.61 -16.91 -7.36
N TRP A 401 4.08 -16.03 -6.54
CA TRP A 401 3.09 -15.03 -6.97
C TRP A 401 3.72 -13.79 -7.56
N THR A 402 4.65 -13.18 -6.84
CA THR A 402 5.26 -11.90 -7.24
C THR A 402 5.84 -11.89 -8.65
N PRO A 403 6.55 -12.95 -9.14
CA PRO A 403 7.04 -12.94 -10.51
C PRO A 403 5.93 -12.80 -11.57
N VAL A 404 4.74 -13.37 -11.33
CA VAL A 404 3.60 -13.25 -12.24
C VAL A 404 3.01 -11.84 -12.21
N PHE A 405 2.94 -11.21 -11.04
CA PHE A 405 2.53 -9.79 -10.91
C PHE A 405 3.50 -8.85 -11.62
N GLU A 406 4.80 -9.05 -11.42
CA GLU A 406 5.83 -8.20 -12.02
C GLU A 406 5.84 -8.27 -13.54
N GLU A 407 5.58 -9.43 -14.12
CA GLU A 407 5.43 -9.60 -15.57
C GLU A 407 4.30 -8.71 -16.11
N THR A 408 3.11 -8.79 -15.52
CA THR A 408 1.96 -7.98 -15.94
C THR A 408 2.17 -6.49 -15.67
N LEU A 409 2.63 -6.13 -14.47
CA LEU A 409 2.88 -4.74 -14.12
C LEU A 409 3.94 -4.10 -15.01
N SER A 410 5.00 -4.83 -15.35
CA SER A 410 6.04 -4.34 -16.26
C SER A 410 5.50 -4.05 -17.67
N GLU A 411 4.48 -4.76 -18.12
CA GLU A 411 3.86 -4.53 -19.43
C GLU A 411 2.98 -3.26 -19.44
N ILE A 412 2.20 -3.06 -18.42
CA ILE A 412 1.22 -1.96 -18.35
C ILE A 412 1.82 -0.62 -17.88
N LEU A 413 2.98 -0.63 -17.24
CA LEU A 413 3.64 0.56 -16.67
C LEU A 413 4.80 1.10 -17.53
N LYS A 414 4.93 0.59 -18.76
CA LYS A 414 5.95 1.06 -19.74
C LYS A 414 5.76 2.50 -20.17
#